data_446b26f2a25eadb3047d2423a32e50e1
#
_entry.id   446b26f2a25eadb3047d2423a32e50e1
#
_cell.length_a   1.000
_cell.length_b   1.000
_cell.length_c   1.000
_cell.angle_alpha   90.00
_cell.angle_beta   90.00
_cell.angle_gamma   90.00
#
_symmetry.space_group_name_H-M   'P 1'
#
loop_
_entity.id
_entity.type
_entity.pdbx_description
1 polymer ?
#
loop_
_entity_poly.entity_id
_entity_poly.type
_entity_poly.pdbx_seq_one_letter_code
_entity_poly.pdbx_strand_id
1 'polypeptide(L)'
;TPAITHNDGVDYIPLPTWKVFMIQLLNIAGLGPIFGAIAGALWGPVVYFWIVIGTIFSGAVHDYLSGMISLRHNGESISEIVGIYLGDTMKTVMRIFSVILLVLVGTVFMTGPALLLAKLTPDSLDVTFWLVVVLIYYFLATLLPIDKIIGKIYPLFGACLIIMAVGVSSGIILGGWQMPEMTLQNLHPKDLPIWPLMFITVACGATSGFHATQSPLMARCMKEEKNGRVVFYGAMVAEGIIALIWASAGIAFYETTGGLAAAIASAGPGGVVYDVSFGTLGTVGGILAMIGVIACPISSGDTAFRSARLVISDWFNLEQKSVSKRLLLTIPLLGVGAILTQMDVQMIWRYFSWSNQTLAMFAL
;
A
#
# COMPACT_ATOMS: atom_id res chain seq x y z
N THR A 1 2.63 -12.18 -23.68
CA THR A 1 2.08 -11.74 -22.40
C THR A 1 0.57 -11.50 -22.50
N PRO A 2 -0.18 -11.68 -21.41
CA PRO A 2 -1.63 -11.51 -21.42
C PRO A 2 -2.08 -10.11 -21.87
N ALA A 3 -1.31 -9.09 -21.59
CA ALA A 3 -1.56 -7.72 -22.08
C ALA A 3 -1.75 -7.64 -23.62
N ILE A 4 -1.08 -8.50 -24.35
CA ILE A 4 -1.12 -8.52 -25.83
C ILE A 4 -2.16 -9.53 -26.32
N THR A 5 -2.19 -10.74 -25.73
CA THR A 5 -3.05 -11.85 -26.21
C THR A 5 -4.50 -11.70 -25.79
N HIS A 6 -4.78 -11.03 -24.67
CA HIS A 6 -6.12 -10.86 -24.11
C HIS A 6 -6.56 -9.38 -24.01
N ASN A 7 -5.94 -8.50 -24.83
CA ASN A 7 -6.25 -7.07 -24.80
C ASN A 7 -7.76 -6.82 -24.96
N ASP A 8 -8.38 -6.30 -23.91
CA ASP A 8 -9.82 -5.96 -23.86
C ASP A 8 -10.10 -4.46 -23.77
N GLY A 9 -9.03 -3.64 -23.68
CA GLY A 9 -9.12 -2.19 -23.54
C GLY A 9 -9.67 -1.72 -22.19
N VAL A 10 -9.77 -2.60 -21.19
CA VAL A 10 -10.30 -2.27 -19.85
C VAL A 10 -9.30 -2.66 -18.76
N ASP A 11 -9.02 -3.97 -18.60
CA ASP A 11 -8.13 -4.50 -17.59
C ASP A 11 -6.83 -5.09 -18.20
N TYR A 12 -6.86 -5.49 -19.47
CA TYR A 12 -5.70 -5.98 -20.22
C TYR A 12 -5.24 -4.95 -21.25
N ILE A 13 -4.27 -4.12 -20.84
CA ILE A 13 -3.78 -3.01 -21.68
C ILE A 13 -2.26 -2.99 -21.67
N PRO A 14 -1.58 -3.12 -22.83
CA PRO A 14 -0.12 -3.11 -22.90
C PRO A 14 0.45 -1.72 -22.60
N LEU A 15 1.11 -1.56 -21.46
CA LEU A 15 1.77 -0.31 -21.05
C LEU A 15 3.30 -0.42 -21.18
N PRO A 16 4.03 0.71 -21.35
CA PRO A 16 5.48 0.72 -21.29
C PRO A 16 5.99 0.39 -19.87
N THR A 17 7.12 -0.32 -19.79
CA THR A 17 7.66 -0.89 -18.54
C THR A 17 7.79 0.12 -17.41
N TRP A 18 8.28 1.33 -17.70
CA TRP A 18 8.43 2.37 -16.67
C TRP A 18 7.08 2.77 -16.03
N LYS A 19 6.00 2.78 -16.83
CA LYS A 19 4.65 3.05 -16.31
C LYS A 19 4.17 1.89 -15.44
N VAL A 20 4.38 0.65 -15.90
CA VAL A 20 3.99 -0.54 -15.13
C VAL A 20 4.73 -0.57 -13.79
N PHE A 21 6.04 -0.24 -13.79
CA PHE A 21 6.84 -0.12 -12.56
C PHE A 21 6.26 0.95 -11.61
N MET A 22 6.00 2.15 -12.13
CA MET A 22 5.47 3.26 -11.31
C MET A 22 4.08 2.95 -10.74
N ILE A 23 3.23 2.29 -11.54
CA ILE A 23 1.90 1.87 -11.10
C ILE A 23 2.01 0.75 -10.06
N GLN A 24 2.89 -0.24 -10.28
CA GLN A 24 3.14 -1.31 -9.30
C GLN A 24 3.62 -0.71 -7.98
N LEU A 25 4.62 0.17 -8.00
CA LEU A 25 5.12 0.85 -6.81
C LEU A 25 4.00 1.57 -6.05
N LEU A 26 3.17 2.33 -6.75
CA LEU A 26 2.04 3.02 -6.11
C LEU A 26 0.97 2.07 -5.57
N ASN A 27 0.71 0.98 -6.27
CA ASN A 27 -0.29 0.00 -5.84
C ASN A 27 0.12 -0.67 -4.52
N ILE A 28 1.41 -0.96 -4.36
CA ILE A 28 1.92 -1.65 -3.18
C ILE A 28 2.27 -0.69 -2.03
N ALA A 29 2.85 0.47 -2.34
CA ALA A 29 3.44 1.37 -1.34
C ALA A 29 2.46 2.12 -0.43
N GLY A 30 1.17 2.08 -0.62
CA GLY A 30 0.11 2.69 0.22
C GLY A 30 0.56 3.44 1.50
N LEU A 31 -0.18 3.29 2.59
CA LEU A 31 0.19 3.80 3.91
C LEU A 31 1.15 2.88 4.69
N GLY A 32 1.25 1.61 4.26
CA GLY A 32 2.01 0.60 4.99
C GLY A 32 3.48 0.92 5.22
N PRO A 33 4.27 1.24 4.18
CA PRO A 33 5.69 1.59 4.33
C PRO A 33 5.91 2.94 5.03
N ILE A 34 4.88 3.74 5.21
CA ILE A 34 4.93 5.03 5.90
C ILE A 34 4.48 4.85 7.36
N PHE A 35 3.20 4.58 7.58
CA PHE A 35 2.63 4.48 8.92
C PHE A 35 3.11 3.24 9.67
N GLY A 36 3.23 2.09 8.97
CA GLY A 36 3.76 0.86 9.55
C GLY A 36 5.22 0.99 9.94
N ALA A 37 6.04 1.64 9.12
CA ALA A 37 7.45 1.89 9.41
C ALA A 37 7.63 2.86 10.60
N ILE A 38 6.85 3.95 10.66
CA ILE A 38 6.83 4.87 11.80
C ILE A 38 6.43 4.15 13.08
N ALA A 39 5.38 3.33 13.05
CA ALA A 39 4.95 2.54 14.20
C ALA A 39 5.99 1.47 14.59
N GLY A 40 6.63 0.82 13.61
CA GLY A 40 7.72 -0.12 13.84
C GLY A 40 8.97 0.51 14.43
N ALA A 41 9.21 1.77 14.15
CA ALA A 41 10.32 2.53 14.70
C ALA A 41 10.27 2.69 16.23
N LEU A 42 9.12 2.40 16.86
CA LEU A 42 9.00 2.33 18.33
C LEU A 42 9.90 1.26 18.97
N TRP A 43 10.25 0.20 18.23
CA TRP A 43 11.23 -0.80 18.71
C TRP A 43 12.68 -0.32 18.57
N GLY A 44 12.89 0.87 17.99
CA GLY A 44 14.23 1.42 17.76
C GLY A 44 14.86 0.88 16.47
N PRO A 45 16.20 1.04 16.31
CA PRO A 45 16.92 0.69 15.08
C PRO A 45 16.86 -0.78 14.67
N VAL A 46 16.46 -1.70 15.54
CA VAL A 46 16.23 -3.11 15.19
C VAL A 46 15.21 -3.27 14.04
N VAL A 47 14.30 -2.32 13.87
CA VAL A 47 13.32 -2.32 12.77
C VAL A 47 13.98 -2.27 11.39
N TYR A 48 15.14 -1.61 11.26
CA TYR A 48 15.87 -1.54 9.99
C TYR A 48 16.32 -2.91 9.51
N PHE A 49 16.75 -3.76 10.45
CA PHE A 49 17.12 -5.12 10.14
C PHE A 49 15.97 -5.89 9.51
N TRP A 50 14.77 -5.81 10.12
CA TRP A 50 13.58 -6.44 9.56
C TRP A 50 13.18 -5.85 8.21
N ILE A 51 13.16 -4.53 8.06
CA ILE A 51 12.80 -3.90 6.77
C ILE A 51 13.77 -4.36 5.67
N VAL A 52 15.09 -4.33 5.89
CA VAL A 52 16.08 -4.72 4.88
C VAL A 52 16.00 -6.20 4.53
N ILE A 53 16.08 -7.08 5.54
CA ILE A 53 16.08 -8.54 5.32
C ILE A 53 14.71 -8.99 4.79
N GLY A 54 13.63 -8.51 5.40
CA GLY A 54 12.27 -8.82 4.98
C GLY A 54 11.99 -8.39 3.54
N THR A 55 12.37 -7.17 3.17
CA THR A 55 12.19 -6.67 1.80
C THR A 55 12.95 -7.53 0.79
N ILE A 56 14.25 -7.76 1.00
CA ILE A 56 15.10 -8.42 -0.01
C ILE A 56 14.77 -9.91 -0.15
N PHE A 57 14.64 -10.62 0.97
CA PHE A 57 14.56 -12.09 0.97
C PHE A 57 13.14 -12.64 1.07
N SER A 58 12.18 -11.83 1.52
CA SER A 58 10.78 -12.23 1.63
C SER A 58 9.88 -11.42 0.70
N GLY A 59 9.70 -10.12 0.92
CA GLY A 59 8.75 -9.31 0.19
C GLY A 59 9.00 -9.22 -1.31
N ALA A 60 10.25 -8.92 -1.71
CA ALA A 60 10.58 -8.81 -3.13
C ALA A 60 10.53 -10.16 -3.86
N VAL A 61 10.86 -11.25 -3.17
CA VAL A 61 10.70 -12.62 -3.70
C VAL A 61 9.22 -12.95 -3.84
N HIS A 62 8.42 -12.68 -2.80
CA HIS A 62 6.98 -12.86 -2.81
C HIS A 62 6.31 -12.12 -3.98
N ASP A 63 6.62 -10.84 -4.15
CA ASP A 63 6.03 -10.01 -5.20
C ASP A 63 6.47 -10.47 -6.59
N TYR A 64 7.75 -10.83 -6.74
CA TYR A 64 8.25 -11.36 -7.99
C TYR A 64 7.57 -12.67 -8.39
N LEU A 65 7.47 -13.62 -7.46
CA LEU A 65 6.84 -14.91 -7.74
C LEU A 65 5.35 -14.74 -8.01
N SER A 66 4.63 -13.98 -7.20
CA SER A 66 3.20 -13.70 -7.38
C SER A 66 2.92 -13.06 -8.75
N GLY A 67 3.73 -12.06 -9.13
CA GLY A 67 3.59 -11.37 -10.42
C GLY A 67 3.92 -12.25 -11.61
N MET A 68 5.02 -13.00 -11.54
CA MET A 68 5.48 -13.84 -12.65
C MET A 68 4.59 -15.08 -12.86
N ILE A 69 4.11 -15.69 -11.78
CA ILE A 69 3.16 -16.79 -11.88
C ILE A 69 1.84 -16.29 -12.48
N SER A 70 1.33 -15.16 -12.02
CA SER A 70 0.14 -14.56 -12.61
C SER A 70 0.32 -14.23 -14.09
N LEU A 71 1.47 -13.67 -14.48
CA LEU A 71 1.80 -13.38 -15.88
C LEU A 71 1.73 -14.65 -16.76
N ARG A 72 2.22 -15.76 -16.26
CA ARG A 72 2.24 -17.07 -16.97
C ARG A 72 0.88 -17.76 -16.96
N HIS A 73 0.01 -17.42 -16.03
CA HIS A 73 -1.39 -17.87 -15.95
C HIS A 73 -2.36 -16.78 -16.44
N ASN A 74 -2.04 -16.13 -17.56
CA ASN A 74 -2.90 -15.16 -18.24
C ASN A 74 -3.39 -13.97 -17.38
N GLY A 75 -2.65 -13.61 -16.34
CA GLY A 75 -3.02 -12.52 -15.43
C GLY A 75 -4.10 -12.91 -14.41
N GLU A 76 -4.25 -14.20 -14.12
CA GLU A 76 -5.20 -14.68 -13.11
C GLU A 76 -4.86 -14.14 -11.71
N SER A 77 -5.91 -14.01 -10.88
CA SER A 77 -5.76 -13.58 -9.49
C SER A 77 -5.01 -14.62 -8.66
N ILE A 78 -4.41 -14.18 -7.55
CA ILE A 78 -3.65 -15.09 -6.67
C ILE A 78 -4.53 -16.22 -6.14
N SER A 79 -5.83 -16.00 -5.91
CA SER A 79 -6.75 -17.04 -5.45
C SER A 79 -6.99 -18.12 -6.49
N GLU A 80 -7.04 -17.75 -7.78
CA GLU A 80 -7.15 -18.72 -8.87
C GLU A 80 -5.88 -19.56 -8.98
N ILE A 81 -4.72 -18.91 -8.88
CA ILE A 81 -3.40 -19.57 -8.90
C ILE A 81 -3.26 -20.57 -7.75
N VAL A 82 -3.63 -20.16 -6.53
CA VAL A 82 -3.65 -21.06 -5.37
C VAL A 82 -4.56 -22.28 -5.63
N GLY A 83 -5.69 -22.07 -6.30
CA GLY A 83 -6.57 -23.17 -6.70
C GLY A 83 -5.92 -24.18 -7.63
N ILE A 84 -5.09 -23.74 -8.57
CA ILE A 84 -4.35 -24.61 -9.51
C ILE A 84 -3.36 -25.51 -8.75
N TYR A 85 -2.64 -24.99 -7.77
CA TYR A 85 -1.55 -25.69 -7.09
C TYR A 85 -1.97 -26.39 -5.79
N LEU A 86 -2.96 -25.84 -5.04
CA LEU A 86 -3.37 -26.33 -3.72
C LEU A 86 -4.82 -26.84 -3.67
N GLY A 87 -5.55 -26.76 -4.80
CA GLY A 87 -6.89 -27.30 -4.94
C GLY A 87 -8.03 -26.34 -4.54
N ASP A 88 -9.28 -26.78 -4.81
CA ASP A 88 -10.46 -25.93 -4.74
C ASP A 88 -10.81 -25.43 -3.34
N THR A 89 -10.51 -26.20 -2.31
CA THR A 89 -10.72 -25.76 -0.91
C THR A 89 -9.87 -24.55 -0.59
N MET A 90 -8.58 -24.59 -0.91
CA MET A 90 -7.67 -23.47 -0.69
C MET A 90 -8.00 -22.28 -1.58
N LYS A 91 -8.44 -22.53 -2.81
CA LYS A 91 -8.98 -21.48 -3.70
C LYS A 91 -10.11 -20.70 -3.05
N THR A 92 -11.08 -21.39 -2.46
CA THR A 92 -12.23 -20.77 -1.80
C THR A 92 -11.80 -19.99 -0.55
N VAL A 93 -10.93 -20.56 0.29
CA VAL A 93 -10.36 -19.88 1.45
C VAL A 93 -9.64 -18.59 1.03
N MET A 94 -8.79 -18.66 0.00
CA MET A 94 -8.05 -17.51 -0.51
C MET A 94 -8.95 -16.43 -1.12
N ARG A 95 -10.02 -16.81 -1.80
CA ARG A 95 -11.01 -15.84 -2.33
C ARG A 95 -11.67 -15.05 -1.20
N ILE A 96 -12.18 -15.73 -0.18
CA ILE A 96 -12.81 -15.09 0.98
C ILE A 96 -11.80 -14.17 1.68
N PHE A 97 -10.61 -14.70 1.96
CA PHE A 97 -9.58 -13.98 2.69
C PHE A 97 -9.07 -12.75 1.92
N SER A 98 -8.88 -12.89 0.60
CA SER A 98 -8.47 -11.79 -0.27
C SER A 98 -9.52 -10.68 -0.32
N VAL A 99 -10.82 -11.01 -0.43
CA VAL A 99 -11.88 -10.01 -0.44
C VAL A 99 -11.94 -9.26 0.89
N ILE A 100 -11.87 -9.96 2.03
CA ILE A 100 -11.84 -9.33 3.35
C ILE A 100 -10.63 -8.40 3.48
N LEU A 101 -9.44 -8.88 3.15
CA LEU A 101 -8.22 -8.07 3.19
C LEU A 101 -8.35 -6.83 2.31
N LEU A 102 -8.81 -6.98 1.06
CA LEU A 102 -8.91 -5.88 0.11
C LEU A 102 -9.91 -4.80 0.53
N VAL A 103 -11.01 -5.19 1.17
CA VAL A 103 -11.96 -4.22 1.76
C VAL A 103 -11.34 -3.49 2.95
N LEU A 104 -10.60 -4.19 3.82
CA LEU A 104 -9.87 -3.57 4.94
C LEU A 104 -8.81 -2.59 4.43
N VAL A 105 -8.03 -2.98 3.41
CA VAL A 105 -7.04 -2.12 2.75
C VAL A 105 -7.72 -0.87 2.18
N GLY A 106 -8.78 -1.05 1.40
CA GLY A 106 -9.52 0.06 0.80
C GLY A 106 -10.05 1.03 1.86
N THR A 107 -10.54 0.51 2.99
CA THR A 107 -11.02 1.31 4.12
C THR A 107 -9.89 2.13 4.77
N VAL A 108 -8.77 1.48 5.10
CA VAL A 108 -7.60 2.15 5.68
C VAL A 108 -7.03 3.22 4.75
N PHE A 109 -6.94 2.90 3.45
CA PHE A 109 -6.37 3.78 2.44
C PHE A 109 -7.35 4.85 1.93
N MET A 110 -8.60 4.80 2.34
CA MET A 110 -9.56 5.90 2.25
C MET A 110 -9.46 6.83 3.48
N THR A 111 -9.36 6.25 4.66
CA THR A 111 -9.35 6.99 5.93
C THR A 111 -8.05 7.78 6.13
N GLY A 112 -6.89 7.18 5.82
CA GLY A 112 -5.59 7.84 6.00
C GLY A 112 -5.43 9.15 5.23
N PRO A 113 -5.66 9.18 3.91
CA PRO A 113 -5.67 10.42 3.14
C PRO A 113 -6.66 11.45 3.65
N ALA A 114 -7.86 11.03 4.05
CA ALA A 114 -8.88 11.95 4.59
C ALA A 114 -8.40 12.64 5.87
N LEU A 115 -7.75 11.90 6.77
CA LEU A 115 -7.13 12.45 7.99
C LEU A 115 -6.01 13.44 7.67
N LEU A 116 -5.17 13.14 6.68
CA LEU A 116 -4.07 14.01 6.27
C LEU A 116 -4.57 15.28 5.56
N LEU A 117 -5.55 15.14 4.67
CA LEU A 117 -6.17 16.26 3.97
C LEU A 117 -6.89 17.22 4.95
N ALA A 118 -7.60 16.68 5.95
CA ALA A 118 -8.23 17.49 6.98
C ALA A 118 -7.22 18.31 7.78
N LYS A 119 -5.99 17.82 7.99
CA LYS A 119 -4.91 18.59 8.64
C LYS A 119 -4.32 19.70 7.76
N LEU A 120 -4.43 19.57 6.43
CA LEU A 120 -3.89 20.54 5.46
C LEU A 120 -4.90 21.61 5.06
N THR A 121 -6.17 21.46 5.43
CA THR A 121 -7.27 22.30 4.98
C THR A 121 -7.95 22.97 6.18
N PRO A 122 -8.72 24.06 5.96
CA PRO A 122 -9.47 24.71 7.04
C PRO A 122 -10.45 23.76 7.75
N ASP A 123 -10.74 24.02 9.03
CA ASP A 123 -11.60 23.18 9.88
C ASP A 123 -13.01 22.92 9.31
N SER A 124 -13.47 23.75 8.37
CA SER A 124 -14.72 23.52 7.63
C SER A 124 -14.68 22.31 6.69
N LEU A 125 -13.49 21.84 6.31
CA LEU A 125 -13.26 20.68 5.48
C LEU A 125 -12.73 19.53 6.35
N ASP A 126 -13.62 18.98 7.16
CA ASP A 126 -13.29 17.94 8.14
C ASP A 126 -12.99 16.58 7.49
N VAL A 127 -12.67 15.60 8.32
CA VAL A 127 -12.37 14.22 7.88
C VAL A 127 -13.56 13.61 7.13
N THR A 128 -14.79 13.89 7.54
CA THR A 128 -16.01 13.37 6.90
C THR A 128 -16.15 13.91 5.48
N PHE A 129 -15.91 15.19 5.29
CA PHE A 129 -15.89 15.80 3.95
C PHE A 129 -14.90 15.09 3.03
N TRP A 130 -13.66 14.89 3.50
CA TRP A 130 -12.61 14.26 2.69
C TRP A 130 -12.86 12.77 2.46
N LEU A 131 -13.45 12.05 3.41
CA LEU A 131 -13.90 10.67 3.21
C LEU A 131 -14.91 10.55 2.06
N VAL A 132 -15.89 11.47 2.03
CA VAL A 132 -16.87 11.51 0.94
C VAL A 132 -16.21 11.82 -0.41
N VAL A 133 -15.26 12.75 -0.45
CA VAL A 133 -14.51 13.10 -1.67
C VAL A 133 -13.72 11.88 -2.19
N VAL A 134 -12.99 11.19 -1.32
CA VAL A 134 -12.22 10.00 -1.70
C VAL A 134 -13.14 8.86 -2.14
N LEU A 135 -14.26 8.66 -1.46
CA LEU A 135 -15.28 7.66 -1.83
C LEU A 135 -15.86 7.93 -3.23
N ILE A 136 -16.19 9.19 -3.53
CA ILE A 136 -16.66 9.61 -4.86
C ILE A 136 -15.56 9.34 -5.91
N TYR A 137 -14.30 9.65 -5.59
CA TYR A 137 -13.19 9.34 -6.48
C TYR A 137 -13.10 7.85 -6.79
N TYR A 138 -13.16 6.97 -5.77
CA TYR A 138 -13.12 5.51 -5.97
C TYR A 138 -14.30 5.01 -6.80
N PHE A 139 -15.48 5.57 -6.60
CA PHE A 139 -16.66 5.26 -7.42
C PHE A 139 -16.43 5.63 -8.88
N LEU A 140 -15.97 6.86 -9.15
CA LEU A 140 -15.69 7.34 -10.50
C LEU A 140 -14.55 6.55 -11.16
N ALA A 141 -13.50 6.24 -10.41
CA ALA A 141 -12.37 5.45 -10.88
C ALA A 141 -12.77 4.05 -11.37
N THR A 142 -13.76 3.43 -10.71
CA THR A 142 -14.31 2.12 -11.11
C THR A 142 -15.01 2.16 -12.47
N LEU A 143 -15.57 3.31 -12.86
CA LEU A 143 -16.28 3.46 -14.15
C LEU A 143 -15.32 3.57 -15.33
N LEU A 144 -14.08 3.99 -15.10
CA LEU A 144 -13.12 4.29 -16.14
C LEU A 144 -12.15 3.12 -16.39
N PRO A 145 -11.72 2.91 -17.64
CA PRO A 145 -10.66 1.96 -17.97
C PRO A 145 -9.34 2.30 -17.28
N ILE A 146 -8.52 1.26 -17.04
CA ILE A 146 -7.20 1.38 -16.36
C ILE A 146 -6.30 2.44 -17.02
N ASP A 147 -6.26 2.51 -18.35
CA ASP A 147 -5.37 3.42 -19.09
C ASP A 147 -5.68 4.90 -18.87
N LYS A 148 -6.93 5.25 -18.56
CA LYS A 148 -7.35 6.66 -18.43
C LYS A 148 -6.99 7.27 -17.09
N ILE A 149 -7.13 6.55 -16.01
CA ILE A 149 -6.76 7.03 -14.66
C ILE A 149 -5.41 6.48 -14.28
N ILE A 150 -5.30 5.16 -14.16
CA ILE A 150 -4.09 4.49 -13.69
C ILE A 150 -2.91 4.79 -14.63
N GLY A 151 -3.10 4.64 -15.95
CA GLY A 151 -2.04 4.86 -16.91
C GLY A 151 -1.57 6.31 -17.10
N LYS A 152 -2.36 7.32 -16.69
CA LYS A 152 -2.00 8.74 -16.85
C LYS A 152 -1.72 9.45 -15.53
N ILE A 153 -2.55 9.25 -14.51
CA ILE A 153 -2.46 9.97 -13.24
C ILE A 153 -1.46 9.30 -12.30
N TYR A 154 -1.43 7.97 -12.23
CA TYR A 154 -0.56 7.26 -11.29
C TYR A 154 0.94 7.46 -11.53
N PRO A 155 1.47 7.55 -12.76
CA PRO A 155 2.88 7.92 -12.92
C PRO A 155 3.23 9.28 -12.32
N LEU A 156 2.30 10.25 -12.33
CA LEU A 156 2.49 11.53 -11.65
C LEU A 156 2.51 11.36 -10.13
N PHE A 157 1.59 10.57 -9.57
CA PHE A 157 1.57 10.27 -8.13
C PHE A 157 2.84 9.54 -7.69
N GLY A 158 3.35 8.61 -8.52
CA GLY A 158 4.62 7.94 -8.27
C GLY A 158 5.81 8.89 -8.27
N ALA A 159 5.83 9.88 -9.16
CA ALA A 159 6.83 10.92 -9.13
C ALA A 159 6.74 11.76 -7.84
N CYS A 160 5.55 12.11 -7.38
CA CYS A 160 5.34 12.80 -6.11
C CYS A 160 5.85 11.96 -4.92
N LEU A 161 5.61 10.64 -4.94
CA LEU A 161 6.11 9.72 -3.92
C LEU A 161 7.65 9.69 -3.87
N ILE A 162 8.31 9.65 -5.03
CA ILE A 162 9.79 9.68 -5.11
C ILE A 162 10.32 11.04 -4.64
N ILE A 163 9.70 12.13 -5.06
CA ILE A 163 10.08 13.49 -4.63
C ILE A 163 9.95 13.61 -3.10
N MET A 164 8.88 13.09 -2.53
CA MET A 164 8.70 13.04 -1.09
C MET A 164 9.81 12.24 -0.40
N ALA A 165 10.12 11.04 -0.89
CA ALA A 165 11.16 10.20 -0.31
C ALA A 165 12.53 10.88 -0.33
N VAL A 166 12.91 11.45 -1.47
CA VAL A 166 14.18 12.23 -1.62
C VAL A 166 14.14 13.48 -0.74
N GLY A 167 13.01 14.20 -0.71
CA GLY A 167 12.85 15.40 0.10
C GLY A 167 13.04 15.13 1.58
N VAL A 168 12.29 14.18 2.15
CA VAL A 168 12.37 13.82 3.58
C VAL A 168 13.77 13.33 3.94
N SER A 169 14.37 12.45 3.12
CA SER A 169 15.75 11.98 3.34
C SER A 169 16.74 13.14 3.36
N SER A 170 16.65 14.03 2.38
CA SER A 170 17.53 15.20 2.29
C SER A 170 17.30 16.14 3.47
N GLY A 171 16.06 16.36 3.87
CA GLY A 171 15.68 17.20 5.01
C GLY A 171 16.29 16.70 6.32
N ILE A 172 16.23 15.39 6.58
CA ILE A 172 16.85 14.76 7.76
C ILE A 172 18.37 14.91 7.73
N ILE A 173 19.02 14.58 6.60
CA ILE A 173 20.48 14.60 6.48
C ILE A 173 21.03 16.03 6.55
N LEU A 174 20.48 16.95 5.75
CA LEU A 174 20.94 18.33 5.67
C LEU A 174 20.56 19.16 6.89
N GLY A 175 19.46 18.81 7.56
CA GLY A 175 19.01 19.42 8.80
C GLY A 175 19.86 19.04 10.02
N GLY A 176 20.79 18.08 9.88
CA GLY A 176 21.69 17.65 10.96
C GLY A 176 20.99 16.79 12.03
N TRP A 177 19.85 16.20 11.70
CA TRP A 177 19.13 15.30 12.59
C TRP A 177 19.96 14.04 12.87
N GLN A 178 20.10 13.71 14.16
CA GLN A 178 20.96 12.58 14.58
C GLN A 178 20.28 11.25 14.27
N MET A 179 20.93 10.42 13.46
CA MET A 179 20.49 9.05 13.25
C MET A 179 20.91 8.20 14.46
N PRO A 180 19.99 7.34 14.99
CA PRO A 180 20.33 6.51 16.13
C PRO A 180 21.38 5.47 15.76
N GLU A 181 22.25 5.13 16.71
CA GLU A 181 23.20 4.03 16.55
C GLU A 181 22.47 2.69 16.39
N MET A 182 22.99 1.84 15.48
CA MET A 182 22.42 0.52 15.26
C MET A 182 22.52 -0.35 16.51
N THR A 183 21.36 -0.84 16.95
CA THR A 183 21.26 -1.80 18.04
C THR A 183 20.16 -2.81 17.73
N LEU A 184 20.32 -4.04 18.22
CA LEU A 184 19.27 -5.09 18.18
C LEU A 184 18.45 -5.15 19.46
N GLN A 185 18.68 -4.22 20.39
CA GLN A 185 17.92 -4.13 21.63
C GLN A 185 16.50 -3.68 21.37
N ASN A 186 15.58 -4.18 22.21
CA ASN A 186 14.21 -3.70 22.24
C ASN A 186 14.15 -2.35 22.95
N LEU A 187 13.86 -1.29 22.21
CA LEU A 187 13.70 0.07 22.75
C LEU A 187 12.23 0.50 22.82
N HIS A 188 11.28 -0.43 22.70
CA HIS A 188 9.86 -0.10 22.72
C HIS A 188 9.44 0.45 24.09
N PRO A 189 8.82 1.66 24.20
CA PRO A 189 8.52 2.32 25.47
C PRO A 189 7.59 1.53 26.41
N LYS A 190 6.82 0.58 25.86
CA LYS A 190 5.94 -0.33 26.62
C LYS A 190 6.51 -1.75 26.71
N ASP A 191 7.79 -1.93 26.40
CA ASP A 191 8.47 -3.22 26.40
C ASP A 191 7.73 -4.33 25.63
N LEU A 192 7.05 -3.94 24.54
CA LEU A 192 6.38 -4.93 23.68
C LEU A 192 7.43 -5.79 22.97
N PRO A 193 7.22 -7.12 22.87
CA PRO A 193 8.21 -8.01 22.29
C PRO A 193 8.46 -7.70 20.79
N ILE A 194 9.72 -7.82 20.37
CA ILE A 194 10.11 -7.70 18.96
C ILE A 194 9.37 -8.76 18.14
N TRP A 195 9.44 -10.02 18.55
CA TRP A 195 8.71 -11.12 17.92
C TRP A 195 7.42 -11.42 18.71
N PRO A 196 6.24 -11.49 18.09
CA PRO A 196 5.97 -11.24 16.65
C PRO A 196 5.55 -9.80 16.34
N LEU A 197 5.42 -8.90 17.32
CA LEU A 197 4.66 -7.66 17.19
C LEU A 197 5.31 -6.65 16.22
N MET A 198 6.62 -6.45 16.29
CA MET A 198 7.32 -5.59 15.33
C MET A 198 7.14 -6.10 13.89
N PHE A 199 7.27 -7.40 13.70
CA PHE A 199 7.14 -8.04 12.38
C PHE A 199 5.74 -7.86 11.79
N ILE A 200 4.70 -7.94 12.60
CA ILE A 200 3.31 -7.69 12.18
C ILE A 200 3.08 -6.19 11.92
N THR A 201 3.63 -5.33 12.77
CA THR A 201 3.46 -3.88 12.66
C THR A 201 4.07 -3.35 11.35
N VAL A 202 5.24 -3.87 10.97
CA VAL A 202 5.90 -3.53 9.70
C VAL A 202 5.61 -4.64 8.68
N ALA A 203 4.36 -4.78 8.30
CA ALA A 203 3.94 -5.72 7.26
C ALA A 203 4.30 -5.18 5.87
N CYS A 204 3.58 -4.18 5.39
CA CYS A 204 3.96 -3.44 4.18
C CYS A 204 5.33 -2.78 4.40
N GLY A 205 6.18 -2.78 3.42
CA GLY A 205 7.56 -2.30 3.56
C GLY A 205 8.58 -3.36 3.96
N ALA A 206 8.12 -4.59 4.29
CA ALA A 206 8.97 -5.77 4.48
C ALA A 206 8.40 -6.99 3.73
N THR A 207 7.17 -7.40 4.03
CA THR A 207 6.46 -8.49 3.33
C THR A 207 4.98 -8.30 3.45
N SER A 208 4.26 -8.25 2.33
CA SER A 208 2.83 -7.89 2.32
C SER A 208 2.02 -8.81 1.39
N GLY A 209 1.04 -9.49 1.94
CA GLY A 209 0.11 -10.32 1.16
C GLY A 209 -0.83 -9.49 0.26
N PHE A 210 -1.08 -8.24 0.61
CA PHE A 210 -1.80 -7.31 -0.25
C PHE A 210 -1.15 -7.21 -1.63
N HIS A 211 0.19 -7.25 -1.71
CA HIS A 211 0.94 -7.16 -2.96
C HIS A 211 0.60 -8.31 -3.92
N ALA A 212 0.39 -9.53 -3.42
CA ALA A 212 -0.02 -10.66 -4.25
C ALA A 212 -1.38 -10.43 -4.93
N THR A 213 -2.23 -9.58 -4.36
CA THR A 213 -3.50 -9.21 -4.98
C THR A 213 -3.36 -8.09 -6.01
N GLN A 214 -2.28 -7.30 -5.97
CA GLN A 214 -2.01 -6.20 -6.89
C GLN A 214 -1.17 -6.63 -8.10
N SER A 215 -0.24 -7.54 -7.89
CA SER A 215 0.65 -8.05 -8.95
C SER A 215 -0.09 -8.57 -10.18
N PRO A 216 -1.24 -9.27 -10.09
CA PRO A 216 -2.02 -9.67 -11.24
C PRO A 216 -2.52 -8.51 -12.11
N LEU A 217 -2.85 -7.37 -11.52
CA LEU A 217 -3.26 -6.18 -12.28
C LEU A 217 -2.13 -5.71 -13.20
N MET A 218 -0.90 -5.73 -12.70
CA MET A 218 0.27 -5.33 -13.48
C MET A 218 0.71 -6.41 -14.46
N ALA A 219 0.55 -7.69 -14.13
CA ALA A 219 0.77 -8.78 -15.06
C ALA A 219 -0.10 -8.65 -16.32
N ARG A 220 -1.34 -8.15 -16.17
CA ARG A 220 -2.25 -7.83 -17.29
C ARG A 220 -1.82 -6.62 -18.13
N CYS A 221 -0.85 -5.83 -17.66
CA CYS A 221 -0.37 -4.63 -18.34
C CYS A 221 1.06 -4.75 -18.90
N MET A 222 1.77 -5.83 -18.60
CA MET A 222 3.16 -6.03 -19.03
C MET A 222 3.28 -6.47 -20.48
N LYS A 223 4.11 -5.74 -21.26
CA LYS A 223 4.42 -6.09 -22.66
C LYS A 223 5.41 -7.25 -22.77
N GLU A 224 6.37 -7.34 -21.86
CA GLU A 224 7.49 -8.27 -21.95
C GLU A 224 7.76 -8.93 -20.59
N GLU A 225 7.82 -10.27 -20.58
CA GLU A 225 8.07 -11.07 -19.39
C GLU A 225 9.42 -10.77 -18.73
N LYS A 226 10.46 -10.46 -19.53
CA LYS A 226 11.83 -10.19 -19.04
C LYS A 226 11.89 -9.02 -18.06
N ASN A 227 10.91 -8.10 -18.10
CA ASN A 227 10.83 -6.93 -17.23
C ASN A 227 10.19 -7.22 -15.85
N GLY A 228 9.72 -8.45 -15.61
CA GLY A 228 9.07 -8.82 -14.35
C GLY A 228 9.93 -8.57 -13.11
N ARG A 229 11.25 -8.82 -13.20
CA ARG A 229 12.16 -8.54 -12.10
C ARG A 229 12.18 -7.05 -11.72
N VAL A 230 12.22 -6.16 -12.71
CA VAL A 230 12.22 -4.71 -12.46
C VAL A 230 10.88 -4.28 -11.90
N VAL A 231 9.79 -4.78 -12.48
CA VAL A 231 8.43 -4.36 -12.10
C VAL A 231 8.05 -4.85 -10.71
N PHE A 232 8.20 -6.15 -10.42
CA PHE A 232 7.71 -6.72 -9.17
C PHE A 232 8.78 -6.65 -8.05
N TYR A 233 9.94 -7.27 -8.26
CA TYR A 233 11.02 -7.26 -7.27
C TYR A 233 11.54 -5.82 -7.03
N GLY A 234 11.77 -5.06 -8.10
CA GLY A 234 12.29 -3.70 -8.01
C GLY A 234 11.33 -2.73 -7.32
N ALA A 235 10.02 -2.84 -7.57
CA ALA A 235 9.02 -2.00 -6.89
C ALA A 235 8.99 -2.29 -5.38
N MET A 236 9.06 -3.57 -4.96
CA MET A 236 9.12 -3.92 -3.54
C MET A 236 10.40 -3.41 -2.86
N VAL A 237 11.54 -3.46 -3.54
CA VAL A 237 12.79 -2.87 -3.00
C VAL A 237 12.65 -1.35 -2.84
N ALA A 238 12.04 -0.67 -3.82
CA ALA A 238 11.78 0.77 -3.71
C ALA A 238 10.83 1.09 -2.54
N GLU A 239 9.81 0.28 -2.31
CA GLU A 239 8.93 0.41 -1.14
C GLU A 239 9.69 0.22 0.18
N GLY A 240 10.56 -0.78 0.28
CA GLY A 240 11.40 -1.00 1.44
C GLY A 240 12.32 0.18 1.75
N ILE A 241 12.85 0.85 0.71
CA ILE A 241 13.62 2.09 0.87
C ILE A 241 12.74 3.20 1.47
N ILE A 242 11.50 3.36 1.01
CA ILE A 242 10.55 4.32 1.56
C ILE A 242 10.26 4.01 3.05
N ALA A 243 10.09 2.73 3.38
CA ALA A 243 9.91 2.31 4.77
C ALA A 243 11.12 2.64 5.66
N LEU A 244 12.35 2.41 5.16
CA LEU A 244 13.57 2.82 5.88
C LEU A 244 13.63 4.32 6.11
N ILE A 245 13.27 5.13 5.11
CA ILE A 245 13.25 6.59 5.21
C ILE A 245 12.29 7.03 6.33
N TRP A 246 11.08 6.52 6.36
CA TRP A 246 10.08 6.93 7.35
C TRP A 246 10.36 6.39 8.75
N ALA A 247 10.89 5.18 8.89
CA ALA A 247 11.36 4.67 10.17
C ALA A 247 12.50 5.53 10.73
N SER A 248 13.46 5.89 9.86
CA SER A 248 14.59 6.73 10.21
C SER A 248 14.16 8.15 10.58
N ALA A 249 13.29 8.75 9.76
CA ALA A 249 12.77 10.09 9.97
C ALA A 249 12.00 10.20 11.29
N GLY A 250 11.19 9.18 11.61
CA GLY A 250 10.45 9.14 12.88
C GLY A 250 11.38 9.13 14.09
N ILE A 251 12.39 8.26 14.11
CA ILE A 251 13.32 8.20 15.25
C ILE A 251 14.19 9.44 15.32
N ALA A 252 14.78 9.88 14.20
CA ALA A 252 15.68 11.03 14.17
C ALA A 252 15.00 12.32 14.59
N PHE A 253 13.77 12.57 14.10
CA PHE A 253 13.03 13.81 14.38
C PHE A 253 12.59 13.93 15.85
N TYR A 254 12.22 12.83 16.49
CA TYR A 254 11.78 12.81 17.90
C TYR A 254 12.89 12.39 18.87
N GLU A 255 14.11 12.13 18.37
CA GLU A 255 15.34 11.80 19.11
C GLU A 255 15.27 10.48 19.90
N THR A 256 14.09 10.10 20.40
CA THR A 256 13.89 8.89 21.19
C THR A 256 12.61 8.13 20.79
N THR A 257 12.58 6.83 21.05
CA THR A 257 11.36 6.03 20.86
C THR A 257 10.22 6.49 21.80
N GLY A 258 10.54 7.05 22.96
CA GLY A 258 9.56 7.64 23.88
C GLY A 258 8.92 8.93 23.32
N GLY A 259 9.72 9.81 22.71
CA GLY A 259 9.24 11.02 22.02
C GLY A 259 8.35 10.66 20.84
N LEU A 260 8.79 9.70 20.02
CA LEU A 260 7.98 9.18 18.90
C LEU A 260 6.65 8.57 19.40
N ALA A 261 6.69 7.80 20.49
CA ALA A 261 5.48 7.19 21.04
C ALA A 261 4.48 8.24 21.56
N ALA A 262 4.96 9.31 22.18
CA ALA A 262 4.12 10.43 22.62
C ALA A 262 3.45 11.13 21.41
N ALA A 263 4.21 11.37 20.34
CA ALA A 263 3.68 11.97 19.12
C ALA A 263 2.61 11.08 18.45
N ILE A 264 2.87 9.76 18.35
CA ILE A 264 1.88 8.81 17.81
C ILE A 264 0.63 8.76 18.70
N ALA A 265 0.78 8.79 20.03
CA ALA A 265 -0.35 8.77 20.95
C ALA A 265 -1.23 10.03 20.83
N SER A 266 -0.62 11.20 20.57
CA SER A 266 -1.34 12.47 20.48
C SER A 266 -2.03 12.70 19.13
N ALA A 267 -1.39 12.34 18.02
CA ALA A 267 -1.82 12.72 16.69
C ALA A 267 -1.82 11.58 15.66
N GLY A 268 -1.51 10.36 16.09
CA GLY A 268 -1.36 9.19 15.22
C GLY A 268 -0.13 9.24 14.31
N PRO A 269 0.14 8.17 13.54
CA PRO A 269 1.23 8.16 12.57
C PRO A 269 1.12 9.29 11.52
N GLY A 270 -0.10 9.70 11.15
CA GLY A 270 -0.33 10.83 10.25
C GLY A 270 0.13 12.18 10.83
N GLY A 271 0.05 12.35 12.16
CA GLY A 271 0.63 13.51 12.84
C GLY A 271 2.15 13.54 12.72
N VAL A 272 2.80 12.40 12.94
CA VAL A 272 4.24 12.26 12.76
C VAL A 272 4.66 12.60 11.33
N VAL A 273 3.92 12.12 10.32
CA VAL A 273 4.19 12.46 8.91
C VAL A 273 4.10 13.96 8.69
N TYR A 274 3.08 14.61 9.22
CA TYR A 274 2.92 16.05 9.12
C TYR A 274 4.10 16.79 9.78
N ASP A 275 4.38 16.47 11.03
CA ASP A 275 5.44 17.13 11.82
C ASP A 275 6.82 16.97 11.17
N VAL A 276 7.18 15.76 10.75
CA VAL A 276 8.44 15.48 10.04
C VAL A 276 8.51 16.26 8.73
N SER A 277 7.45 16.23 7.91
CA SER A 277 7.45 16.87 6.59
C SER A 277 7.64 18.38 6.70
N PHE A 278 6.90 19.03 7.60
CA PHE A 278 6.99 20.48 7.79
C PHE A 278 8.22 20.90 8.60
N GLY A 279 8.61 20.12 9.60
CA GLY A 279 9.79 20.39 10.42
C GLY A 279 11.11 20.26 9.67
N THR A 280 11.20 19.34 8.70
CA THR A 280 12.43 19.11 7.93
C THR A 280 12.50 19.91 6.63
N LEU A 281 11.37 20.19 5.98
CA LEU A 281 11.30 20.78 4.63
C LEU A 281 10.68 22.17 4.59
N GLY A 282 10.23 22.70 5.73
CA GLY A 282 9.48 23.95 5.80
C GLY A 282 8.12 23.87 5.09
N THR A 283 7.46 24.99 4.90
CA THR A 283 6.07 25.01 4.41
C THR A 283 5.92 24.45 3.01
N VAL A 284 6.70 24.92 2.05
CA VAL A 284 6.57 24.49 0.64
C VAL A 284 6.97 23.03 0.45
N GLY A 285 8.12 22.64 1.01
CA GLY A 285 8.60 21.25 0.93
C GLY A 285 7.67 20.31 1.69
N GLY A 286 7.16 20.71 2.84
CA GLY A 286 6.18 19.95 3.62
C GLY A 286 4.89 19.68 2.85
N ILE A 287 4.32 20.68 2.17
CA ILE A 287 3.14 20.48 1.32
C ILE A 287 3.44 19.50 0.19
N LEU A 288 4.57 19.62 -0.50
CA LEU A 288 4.95 18.70 -1.57
C LEU A 288 5.14 17.25 -1.06
N ALA A 289 5.77 17.08 0.11
CA ALA A 289 5.91 15.78 0.76
C ALA A 289 4.54 15.19 1.10
N MET A 290 3.65 15.99 1.69
CA MET A 290 2.29 15.54 2.04
C MET A 290 1.47 15.12 0.81
N ILE A 291 1.61 15.80 -0.33
CA ILE A 291 0.97 15.38 -1.58
C ILE A 291 1.43 13.98 -1.98
N GLY A 292 2.72 13.68 -1.87
CA GLY A 292 3.25 12.34 -2.14
C GLY A 292 2.68 11.26 -1.21
N VAL A 293 2.59 11.57 0.10
CA VAL A 293 2.03 10.64 1.10
C VAL A 293 0.52 10.43 0.91
N ILE A 294 -0.23 11.45 0.50
CA ILE A 294 -1.67 11.37 0.29
C ILE A 294 -2.02 10.65 -1.02
N ALA A 295 -1.29 10.95 -2.09
CA ALA A 295 -1.56 10.38 -3.41
C ALA A 295 -1.39 8.86 -3.46
N CYS A 296 -0.40 8.34 -2.73
CA CYS A 296 -0.07 6.93 -2.73
C CYS A 296 -1.21 6.04 -2.19
N PRO A 297 -1.75 6.24 -0.97
CA PRO A 297 -2.85 5.41 -0.48
C PRO A 297 -4.15 5.62 -1.25
N ILE A 298 -4.41 6.80 -1.83
CA ILE A 298 -5.58 6.99 -2.70
C ILE A 298 -5.52 6.05 -3.91
N SER A 299 -4.35 5.94 -4.55
CA SER A 299 -4.17 5.01 -5.67
C SER A 299 -4.28 3.55 -5.24
N SER A 300 -3.64 3.18 -4.13
CA SER A 300 -3.68 1.81 -3.60
C SER A 300 -5.08 1.39 -3.16
N GLY A 301 -5.87 2.30 -2.58
CA GLY A 301 -7.24 2.03 -2.18
C GLY A 301 -8.18 1.80 -3.38
N ASP A 302 -8.05 2.59 -4.45
CA ASP A 302 -8.77 2.36 -5.70
C ASP A 302 -8.46 0.96 -6.26
N THR A 303 -7.18 0.62 -6.36
CA THR A 303 -6.79 -0.70 -6.88
C THR A 303 -7.15 -1.85 -5.95
N ALA A 304 -7.23 -1.63 -4.63
CA ALA A 304 -7.72 -2.62 -3.67
C ALA A 304 -9.20 -2.96 -3.93
N PHE A 305 -10.07 -1.98 -4.03
CA PHE A 305 -11.49 -2.21 -4.37
C PHE A 305 -11.67 -2.82 -5.77
N ARG A 306 -10.84 -2.40 -6.73
CA ARG A 306 -10.82 -3.00 -8.07
C ARG A 306 -10.42 -4.48 -8.01
N SER A 307 -9.39 -4.83 -7.25
CA SER A 307 -8.96 -6.22 -7.05
C SER A 307 -10.03 -7.06 -6.35
N ALA A 308 -10.69 -6.52 -5.31
CA ALA A 308 -11.80 -7.19 -4.65
C ALA A 308 -12.94 -7.50 -5.62
N ARG A 309 -13.32 -6.52 -6.46
CA ARG A 309 -14.31 -6.70 -7.51
C ARG A 309 -13.90 -7.81 -8.48
N LEU A 310 -12.64 -7.85 -8.91
CA LEU A 310 -12.15 -8.87 -9.84
C LEU A 310 -12.16 -10.27 -9.21
N VAL A 311 -11.72 -10.42 -7.96
CA VAL A 311 -11.79 -11.71 -7.25
C VAL A 311 -13.23 -12.22 -7.16
N ILE A 312 -14.20 -11.34 -6.86
CA ILE A 312 -15.64 -11.72 -6.81
C ILE A 312 -16.16 -12.03 -8.21
N SER A 313 -15.77 -11.26 -9.23
CA SER A 313 -16.21 -11.50 -10.61
C SER A 313 -15.68 -12.82 -11.15
N ASP A 314 -14.44 -13.17 -10.85
CA ASP A 314 -13.84 -14.46 -11.22
C ASP A 314 -14.55 -15.61 -10.48
N TRP A 315 -14.92 -15.41 -9.21
CA TRP A 315 -15.65 -16.42 -8.42
C TRP A 315 -17.02 -16.76 -9.00
N PHE A 316 -17.76 -15.74 -9.43
CA PHE A 316 -19.12 -15.90 -9.96
C PHE A 316 -19.20 -15.90 -11.50
N ASN A 317 -18.07 -15.91 -12.20
CA ASN A 317 -17.97 -15.83 -13.66
C ASN A 317 -18.75 -14.65 -14.26
N LEU A 318 -18.62 -13.46 -13.64
CA LEU A 318 -19.31 -12.24 -14.04
C LEU A 318 -18.47 -11.44 -15.02
N GLU A 319 -18.95 -11.26 -16.24
CA GLU A 319 -18.27 -10.44 -17.25
C GLU A 319 -18.16 -8.97 -16.81
N GLN A 320 -16.94 -8.39 -16.85
CA GLN A 320 -16.65 -7.03 -16.37
C GLN A 320 -16.65 -5.94 -17.45
N LYS A 321 -16.91 -6.26 -18.72
CA LYS A 321 -17.04 -5.27 -19.80
C LYS A 321 -18.24 -4.34 -19.60
N SER A 322 -19.35 -4.88 -19.08
CA SER A 322 -20.57 -4.13 -18.80
C SER A 322 -20.41 -3.23 -17.55
N VAL A 323 -20.70 -1.93 -17.70
CA VAL A 323 -20.70 -0.95 -16.62
C VAL A 323 -21.66 -1.35 -15.50
N SER A 324 -22.86 -1.83 -15.86
CA SER A 324 -23.88 -2.26 -14.87
C SER A 324 -23.38 -3.41 -13.99
N LYS A 325 -22.69 -4.40 -14.59
CA LYS A 325 -22.15 -5.52 -13.82
C LYS A 325 -20.97 -5.09 -12.93
N ARG A 326 -20.16 -4.13 -13.38
CA ARG A 326 -19.11 -3.52 -12.54
C ARG A 326 -19.73 -2.80 -11.34
N LEU A 327 -20.76 -1.98 -11.56
CA LEU A 327 -21.44 -1.25 -10.49
C LEU A 327 -22.12 -2.18 -9.49
N LEU A 328 -22.72 -3.28 -9.95
CA LEU A 328 -23.36 -4.28 -9.09
C LEU A 328 -22.42 -4.81 -7.99
N LEU A 329 -21.14 -4.98 -8.32
CA LEU A 329 -20.13 -5.44 -7.36
C LEU A 329 -19.47 -4.28 -6.60
N THR A 330 -19.22 -3.16 -7.26
CA THR A 330 -18.49 -2.04 -6.68
C THR A 330 -19.29 -1.30 -5.62
N ILE A 331 -20.59 -1.06 -5.83
CA ILE A 331 -21.42 -0.31 -4.88
C ILE A 331 -21.47 -1.01 -3.51
N PRO A 332 -21.76 -2.32 -3.40
CA PRO A 332 -21.70 -3.00 -2.11
C PRO A 332 -20.31 -2.98 -1.47
N LEU A 333 -19.23 -3.17 -2.25
CA LEU A 333 -17.86 -3.14 -1.72
C LEU A 333 -17.50 -1.77 -1.14
N LEU A 334 -17.76 -0.70 -1.88
CA LEU A 334 -17.56 0.68 -1.40
C LEU A 334 -18.48 1.01 -0.22
N GLY A 335 -19.71 0.51 -0.21
CA GLY A 335 -20.63 0.69 0.90
C GLY A 335 -20.13 0.04 2.18
N VAL A 336 -19.62 -1.19 2.12
CA VAL A 336 -18.99 -1.86 3.27
C VAL A 336 -17.75 -1.08 3.72
N GLY A 337 -16.88 -0.66 2.79
CA GLY A 337 -15.73 0.16 3.10
C GLY A 337 -16.13 1.46 3.82
N ALA A 338 -17.14 2.16 3.33
CA ALA A 338 -17.65 3.39 3.94
C ALA A 338 -18.21 3.16 5.36
N ILE A 339 -18.91 2.06 5.60
CA ILE A 339 -19.39 1.69 6.94
C ILE A 339 -18.20 1.41 7.88
N LEU A 340 -17.19 0.69 7.41
CA LEU A 340 -16.02 0.38 8.20
C LEU A 340 -15.21 1.63 8.59
N THR A 341 -15.25 2.72 7.82
CA THR A 341 -14.59 3.98 8.21
C THR A 341 -15.16 4.62 9.48
N GLN A 342 -16.34 4.19 9.93
CA GLN A 342 -16.94 4.65 11.19
C GLN A 342 -16.42 3.90 12.41
N MET A 343 -15.67 2.82 12.21
CA MET A 343 -15.04 2.07 13.30
C MET A 343 -13.71 2.71 13.70
N ASP A 344 -13.19 2.31 14.85
CA ASP A 344 -11.89 2.75 15.34
C ASP A 344 -10.77 2.38 14.33
N VAL A 345 -10.02 3.39 13.88
CA VAL A 345 -8.96 3.25 12.87
C VAL A 345 -7.87 2.29 13.32
N GLN A 346 -7.51 2.30 14.62
CA GLN A 346 -6.49 1.41 15.18
C GLN A 346 -6.93 -0.06 15.15
N MET A 347 -8.22 -0.30 15.36
CA MET A 347 -8.80 -1.64 15.26
C MET A 347 -8.72 -2.14 13.81
N ILE A 348 -9.17 -1.33 12.85
CA ILE A 348 -9.12 -1.68 11.43
C ILE A 348 -7.69 -1.92 10.97
N TRP A 349 -6.74 -1.06 11.38
CA TRP A 349 -5.31 -1.21 11.08
C TRP A 349 -4.74 -2.54 11.59
N ARG A 350 -5.13 -2.95 12.80
CA ARG A 350 -4.67 -4.22 13.38
C ARG A 350 -5.15 -5.44 12.61
N TYR A 351 -6.44 -5.46 12.24
CA TYR A 351 -6.99 -6.53 11.40
C TYR A 351 -6.41 -6.53 9.99
N PHE A 352 -6.22 -5.36 9.41
CA PHE A 352 -5.52 -5.21 8.13
C PHE A 352 -4.10 -5.80 8.20
N SER A 353 -3.30 -5.41 9.18
CA SER A 353 -1.92 -5.87 9.30
C SER A 353 -1.83 -7.39 9.51
N TRP A 354 -2.69 -7.95 10.35
CA TRP A 354 -2.76 -9.40 10.58
C TRP A 354 -3.20 -10.16 9.32
N SER A 355 -4.26 -9.72 8.68
CA SER A 355 -4.77 -10.34 7.44
C SER A 355 -3.73 -10.28 6.31
N ASN A 356 -3.01 -9.18 6.25
CA ASN A 356 -1.96 -8.94 5.26
C ASN A 356 -0.81 -9.96 5.39
N GLN A 357 -0.28 -10.17 6.59
CA GLN A 357 0.76 -11.16 6.85
C GLN A 357 0.26 -12.60 6.59
N THR A 358 -0.97 -12.89 6.99
CA THR A 358 -1.57 -14.20 6.78
C THR A 358 -1.71 -14.53 5.29
N LEU A 359 -2.15 -13.56 4.47
CA LEU A 359 -2.24 -13.76 3.02
C LEU A 359 -0.85 -13.97 2.40
N ALA A 360 0.17 -13.23 2.84
CA ALA A 360 1.54 -13.41 2.36
C ALA A 360 2.04 -14.83 2.60
N MET A 361 1.76 -15.39 3.76
CA MET A 361 2.13 -16.78 4.11
C MET A 361 1.48 -17.80 3.18
N PHE A 362 0.22 -17.59 2.80
CA PHE A 362 -0.46 -18.53 1.88
C PHE A 362 -0.06 -18.34 0.42
N ALA A 363 0.36 -17.15 0.03
CA ALA A 363 0.78 -16.85 -1.33
C ALA A 363 2.20 -17.38 -1.65
N LEU A 364 3.08 -17.46 -0.64
CA LEU A 364 4.42 -18.06 -0.74
C LEU A 364 4.37 -19.59 -0.69
#